data_7d020ac5a9e9ad6a935843ee04cf8d4d
#
_entry.id   7d020ac5a9e9ad6a935843ee04cf8d4d
#
_cell.length_a   1.000
_cell.length_b   1.000
_cell.length_c   1.000
_cell.angle_alpha   90.00
_cell.angle_beta   90.00
_cell.angle_gamma   90.00
#
_symmetry.space_group_name_H-M   'P 1'
#
loop_
_entity.id
_entity.type
_entity.pdbx_description
1 polymer ?
#
loop_
_entity_poly.entity_id
_entity_poly.type
_entity_poly.pdbx_seq_one_letter_code
_entity_poly.pdbx_strand_id
1 'polypeptide(L)'
;MNKTTYMAKPGEVERKWYVVDATDVPLGRLSAVVASVLRGKNKPTFTPHTDTGDFVIVINAEKVKLTGKKATDKIYYTHSMYPGGLKQISAGELRSKNAVRLIEKSVKGMLPHNTLGR
;
A
#
# COMPACT_ATOMS: atom_id res chain seq x y z
N MET A 1 5.01 -36.18 -16.70
CA MET A 1 4.48 -35.10 -15.83
C MET A 1 5.52 -34.01 -15.66
N ASN A 2 5.16 -32.79 -15.99
CA ASN A 2 6.08 -31.64 -15.82
C ASN A 2 6.09 -31.21 -14.35
N LYS A 3 7.28 -31.21 -13.72
CA LYS A 3 7.45 -30.82 -12.32
C LYS A 3 8.00 -29.42 -12.14
N THR A 4 8.14 -28.64 -13.22
CA THR A 4 8.65 -27.28 -13.13
C THR A 4 7.63 -26.34 -12.51
N THR A 5 8.10 -25.48 -11.60
CA THR A 5 7.27 -24.42 -11.03
C THR A 5 7.04 -23.34 -12.07
N TYR A 6 5.79 -22.82 -12.13
CA TYR A 6 5.46 -21.75 -13.05
C TYR A 6 6.18 -20.46 -12.66
N MET A 7 6.76 -19.79 -13.65
CA MET A 7 7.36 -18.47 -13.50
C MET A 7 6.73 -17.51 -14.51
N ALA A 8 6.16 -16.41 -14.04
CA ALA A 8 5.56 -15.41 -14.90
C ALA A 8 6.62 -14.69 -15.73
N LYS A 9 6.31 -14.44 -16.99
CA LYS A 9 7.20 -13.68 -17.89
C LYS A 9 6.65 -12.28 -18.09
N PRO A 10 7.53 -11.25 -18.21
CA PRO A 10 7.08 -9.92 -18.57
C PRO A 10 6.30 -9.93 -19.89
N GLY A 11 5.19 -9.24 -19.93
CA GLY A 11 4.33 -9.19 -21.12
C GLY A 11 3.27 -10.27 -21.20
N GLU A 12 3.36 -11.35 -20.42
CA GLU A 12 2.34 -12.39 -20.34
C GLU A 12 1.36 -12.19 -19.19
N VAL A 13 1.58 -11.18 -18.35
CA VAL A 13 0.75 -10.91 -17.17
C VAL A 13 -0.47 -10.10 -17.56
N GLU A 14 -1.67 -10.64 -17.29
CA GLU A 14 -2.91 -9.88 -17.41
C GLU A 14 -3.12 -9.03 -16.18
N ARG A 15 -3.41 -7.75 -16.38
CA ARG A 15 -3.63 -6.80 -15.28
C ARG A 15 -5.03 -6.24 -15.36
N LYS A 16 -5.72 -6.27 -14.23
CA LYS A 16 -7.06 -5.71 -14.09
C LYS A 16 -7.00 -4.46 -13.25
N TRP A 17 -8.00 -3.60 -13.41
CA TRP A 17 -8.18 -2.42 -12.59
C TRP A 17 -9.23 -2.70 -11.53
N TYR A 18 -8.91 -2.39 -10.27
CA TYR A 18 -9.84 -2.53 -9.16
C TYR A 18 -10.06 -1.19 -8.50
N VAL A 19 -11.30 -0.91 -8.11
CA VAL A 19 -11.65 0.26 -7.32
C VAL A 19 -12.00 -0.20 -5.93
N VAL A 20 -11.36 0.42 -4.93
CA VAL A 20 -11.56 0.10 -3.51
C VAL A 20 -12.12 1.33 -2.81
N ASP A 21 -13.25 1.17 -2.11
CA ASP A 21 -13.85 2.22 -1.31
C ASP A 21 -13.29 2.14 0.12
N ALA A 22 -12.63 3.21 0.56
CA ALA A 22 -11.99 3.28 1.87
C ALA A 22 -12.94 3.73 2.99
N THR A 23 -14.22 4.04 2.69
CA THR A 23 -15.18 4.53 3.67
C THR A 23 -15.32 3.56 4.84
N ASP A 24 -15.02 4.02 6.06
CA ASP A 24 -15.11 3.28 7.31
C ASP A 24 -14.34 1.95 7.36
N VAL A 25 -13.39 1.76 6.47
CA VAL A 25 -12.51 0.58 6.49
C VAL A 25 -11.24 0.91 7.30
N PRO A 26 -10.84 0.05 8.26
CA PRO A 26 -9.60 0.28 9.01
C PRO A 26 -8.39 0.39 8.09
N LEU A 27 -7.55 1.39 8.31
CA LEU A 27 -6.39 1.68 7.46
C LEU A 27 -5.47 0.48 7.26
N GLY A 28 -5.12 -0.21 8.36
CA GLY A 28 -4.21 -1.35 8.29
C GLY A 28 -4.77 -2.51 7.45
N ARG A 29 -6.04 -2.83 7.61
CA ARG A 29 -6.71 -3.89 6.83
C ARG A 29 -6.84 -3.52 5.36
N LEU A 30 -7.21 -2.28 5.08
CA LEU A 30 -7.29 -1.77 3.72
C LEU A 30 -5.92 -1.86 3.04
N SER A 31 -4.88 -1.41 3.71
CA SER A 31 -3.52 -1.42 3.18
C SER A 31 -3.00 -2.83 2.91
N ALA A 32 -3.31 -3.79 3.79
CA ALA A 32 -2.91 -5.19 3.61
C ALA A 32 -3.54 -5.79 2.35
N VAL A 33 -4.82 -5.57 2.13
CA VAL A 33 -5.54 -6.06 0.93
C VAL A 33 -4.99 -5.39 -0.33
N VAL A 34 -4.83 -4.07 -0.31
CA VAL A 34 -4.31 -3.31 -1.45
C VAL A 34 -2.88 -3.76 -1.79
N ALA A 35 -2.02 -3.93 -0.80
CA ALA A 35 -0.64 -4.37 -1.02
C ALA A 35 -0.58 -5.78 -1.63
N SER A 36 -1.44 -6.70 -1.17
CA SER A 36 -1.53 -8.05 -1.73
C SER A 36 -1.95 -8.03 -3.20
N VAL A 37 -2.94 -7.21 -3.55
CA VAL A 37 -3.41 -7.07 -4.93
C VAL A 37 -2.35 -6.42 -5.81
N LEU A 38 -1.69 -5.37 -5.34
CA LEU A 38 -0.63 -4.69 -6.08
C LEU A 38 0.57 -5.59 -6.35
N ARG A 39 0.92 -6.46 -5.40
CA ARG A 39 2.02 -7.39 -5.57
C ARG A 39 1.65 -8.64 -6.37
N GLY A 40 0.37 -8.98 -6.43
CA GLY A 40 -0.12 -10.14 -7.15
C GLY A 40 -0.15 -11.43 -6.32
N LYS A 41 -0.01 -11.35 -5.00
CA LYS A 41 -0.03 -12.54 -4.13
C LYS A 41 -1.34 -13.32 -4.14
N ASN A 42 -2.43 -12.68 -4.56
CA ASN A 42 -3.73 -13.32 -4.70
C ASN A 42 -3.85 -14.17 -5.98
N LYS A 43 -2.83 -14.17 -6.82
CA LYS A 43 -2.82 -14.92 -8.08
C LYS A 43 -2.00 -16.21 -7.95
N PRO A 44 -2.47 -17.34 -8.53
CA PRO A 44 -1.67 -18.57 -8.57
C PRO A 44 -0.37 -18.40 -9.36
N THR A 45 -0.31 -17.40 -10.25
CA THR A 45 0.84 -17.10 -11.11
C THR A 45 1.88 -16.19 -10.44
N PHE A 46 1.71 -15.86 -9.15
CA PHE A 46 2.63 -14.98 -8.43
C PHE A 46 4.09 -15.43 -8.58
N THR A 47 4.94 -14.49 -8.99
CA THR A 47 6.38 -14.70 -9.13
C THR A 47 7.11 -13.54 -8.44
N PRO A 48 7.97 -13.80 -7.44
CA PRO A 48 8.57 -12.71 -6.65
C PRO A 48 9.43 -11.71 -7.43
N HIS A 49 10.10 -12.16 -8.49
CA HIS A 49 10.98 -11.29 -9.28
C HIS A 49 10.29 -10.61 -10.46
N THR A 50 9.02 -10.89 -10.68
CA THR A 50 8.23 -10.32 -11.79
C THR A 50 6.99 -9.62 -11.21
N ASP A 51 6.66 -8.44 -11.73
CA ASP A 51 5.45 -7.73 -11.33
C ASP A 51 4.23 -8.42 -11.93
N THR A 52 3.51 -9.20 -11.10
CA THR A 52 2.28 -9.89 -11.46
C THR A 52 1.03 -9.23 -10.89
N GLY A 53 1.19 -8.04 -10.29
CA GLY A 53 0.10 -7.34 -9.62
C GLY A 53 -0.87 -6.67 -10.58
N ASP A 54 -1.98 -6.21 -10.02
CA ASP A 54 -3.02 -5.46 -10.71
C ASP A 54 -2.94 -3.97 -10.35
N PHE A 55 -3.77 -3.15 -11.01
CA PHE A 55 -3.89 -1.75 -10.68
C PHE A 55 -5.02 -1.54 -9.67
N VAL A 56 -4.80 -0.66 -8.70
CA VAL A 56 -5.79 -0.36 -7.66
C VAL A 56 -6.04 1.15 -7.61
N ILE A 57 -7.31 1.53 -7.55
CA ILE A 57 -7.74 2.91 -7.32
C ILE A 57 -8.50 2.92 -6.00
N VAL A 58 -8.02 3.72 -5.04
CA VAL A 58 -8.68 3.88 -3.74
C VAL A 58 -9.47 5.19 -3.76
N ILE A 59 -10.76 5.09 -3.48
CA ILE A 59 -11.65 6.26 -3.41
C ILE A 59 -12.07 6.52 -1.95
N ASN A 60 -12.52 7.74 -1.67
CA ASN A 60 -12.93 8.18 -0.32
C ASN A 60 -11.82 7.99 0.72
N ALA A 61 -10.58 8.31 0.34
CA ALA A 61 -9.41 8.14 1.21
C ALA A 61 -9.55 8.90 2.53
N GLU A 62 -10.19 10.06 2.53
CA GLU A 62 -10.41 10.88 3.71
C GLU A 62 -11.37 10.25 4.72
N LYS A 63 -12.13 9.24 4.32
CA LYS A 63 -13.09 8.53 5.17
C LYS A 63 -12.55 7.23 5.75
N VAL A 64 -11.26 6.96 5.55
CA VAL A 64 -10.62 5.77 6.12
C VAL A 64 -10.67 5.81 7.64
N LYS A 65 -10.86 4.64 8.26
CA LYS A 65 -10.99 4.53 9.71
C LYS A 65 -9.63 4.31 10.37
N LEU A 66 -9.38 5.04 11.46
CA LEU A 66 -8.24 4.79 12.34
C LEU A 66 -8.76 4.21 13.64
N THR A 67 -8.43 2.94 13.93
CA THR A 67 -8.92 2.24 15.11
C THR A 67 -8.11 2.55 16.36
N GLY A 68 -8.75 2.45 17.53
CA GLY A 68 -8.11 2.72 18.81
C GLY A 68 -7.63 4.17 18.90
N LYS A 69 -6.43 4.38 19.43
CA LYS A 69 -5.83 5.70 19.61
C LYS A 69 -4.89 6.11 18.47
N LYS A 70 -4.93 5.43 17.32
CA LYS A 70 -4.01 5.69 16.21
C LYS A 70 -4.12 7.12 15.64
N ALA A 71 -5.29 7.74 15.72
CA ALA A 71 -5.49 9.09 15.23
C ALA A 71 -4.58 10.11 15.93
N THR A 72 -4.31 9.91 17.24
CA THR A 72 -3.46 10.79 18.04
C THR A 72 -2.10 10.19 18.35
N ASP A 73 -2.01 8.88 18.56
CA ASP A 73 -0.79 8.21 19.03
C ASP A 73 0.12 7.75 17.89
N LYS A 74 -0.42 7.42 16.72
CA LYS A 74 0.40 7.06 15.56
C LYS A 74 1.01 8.30 14.95
N ILE A 75 2.34 8.37 14.94
CA ILE A 75 3.09 9.55 14.45
C ILE A 75 3.95 9.13 13.27
N TYR A 76 3.88 9.91 12.19
CA TYR A 76 4.76 9.77 11.03
C TYR A 76 5.89 10.77 11.11
N TYR A 77 7.13 10.30 10.94
CA TYR A 77 8.32 11.12 11.03
C TYR A 77 8.92 11.31 9.63
N THR A 78 9.34 12.52 9.35
CA THR A 78 10.13 12.85 8.15
C THR A 78 11.30 13.73 8.55
N HIS A 79 12.38 13.65 7.79
CA HIS A 79 13.58 14.45 8.05
C HIS A 79 14.06 15.10 6.76
N SER A 80 14.31 16.40 6.79
CA SER A 80 14.74 17.16 5.61
C SER A 80 16.23 17.01 5.30
N MET A 81 16.98 16.25 6.11
CA MET A 81 18.44 16.06 6.03
C MET A 81 19.26 17.27 6.45
N TYR A 82 18.62 18.30 7.00
CA TYR A 82 19.29 19.41 7.65
C TYR A 82 19.27 19.25 9.18
N PRO A 83 20.24 19.80 9.93
CA PRO A 83 20.16 19.80 11.38
C PRO A 83 18.84 20.39 11.88
N GLY A 84 18.15 19.67 12.78
CA GLY A 84 16.82 20.09 13.27
C GLY A 84 15.69 19.92 12.28
N GLY A 85 15.90 19.18 11.18
CA GLY A 85 14.89 18.99 10.14
C GLY A 85 13.90 17.86 10.39
N LEU A 86 13.82 17.30 11.60
CA LEU A 86 12.83 16.28 11.93
C LEU A 86 11.43 16.87 11.99
N LYS A 87 10.52 16.31 11.24
CA LYS A 87 9.10 16.72 11.23
C LYS A 87 8.23 15.58 11.71
N GLN A 88 7.17 15.92 12.44
CA GLN A 88 6.22 14.97 13.00
C GLN A 88 4.80 15.36 12.62
N ILE A 89 3.97 14.36 12.32
CA ILE A 89 2.55 14.56 12.08
C ILE A 89 1.80 13.33 12.58
N SER A 90 0.72 13.53 13.34
CA SER A 90 -0.14 12.42 13.76
C SER A 90 -0.95 11.87 12.59
N ALA A 91 -1.38 10.61 12.68
CA ALA A 91 -2.18 9.97 11.64
C ALA A 91 -3.50 10.71 11.38
N GLY A 92 -4.15 11.20 12.45
CA GLY A 92 -5.38 11.97 12.33
C GLY A 92 -5.19 13.30 11.59
N GLU A 93 -4.11 14.01 11.90
CA GLU A 93 -3.76 15.26 11.21
C GLU A 93 -3.44 15.00 9.73
N LEU A 94 -2.68 13.95 9.44
CA LEU A 94 -2.32 13.60 8.07
C LEU A 94 -3.57 13.23 7.26
N ARG A 95 -4.51 12.51 7.86
CA ARG A 95 -5.79 12.20 7.21
C ARG A 95 -6.58 13.46 6.87
N SER A 96 -6.60 14.45 7.75
CA SER A 96 -7.30 15.71 7.52
C SER A 96 -6.63 16.58 6.46
N LYS A 97 -5.30 16.60 6.43
CA LYS A 97 -4.52 17.43 5.50
C LYS A 97 -4.30 16.79 4.15
N ASN A 98 -3.96 15.50 4.14
CA ASN A 98 -3.67 14.77 2.92
C ASN A 98 -3.90 13.28 3.14
N ALA A 99 -5.14 12.84 2.98
CA ALA A 99 -5.53 11.44 3.17
C ALA A 99 -4.86 10.51 2.15
N VAL A 100 -4.64 10.98 0.94
CA VAL A 100 -3.96 10.21 -0.11
C VAL A 100 -2.57 9.79 0.36
N ARG A 101 -1.82 10.72 0.94
CA ARG A 101 -0.48 10.44 1.44
C ARG A 101 -0.47 9.47 2.61
N LEU A 102 -1.50 9.51 3.46
CA LEU A 102 -1.66 8.55 4.57
C LEU A 102 -1.76 7.12 4.04
N ILE A 103 -2.62 6.91 3.06
CA ILE A 103 -2.81 5.59 2.45
C ILE A 103 -1.56 5.14 1.69
N GLU A 104 -0.95 6.03 0.94
CA GLU A 104 0.29 5.74 0.21
C GLU A 104 1.41 5.27 1.14
N LYS A 105 1.61 5.94 2.27
CA LYS A 105 2.63 5.55 3.25
C LYS A 105 2.34 4.20 3.87
N SER A 106 1.09 3.92 4.20
CA SER A 106 0.69 2.65 4.80
C SER A 106 0.91 1.47 3.84
N VAL A 107 0.48 1.62 2.59
CA VAL A 107 0.64 0.57 1.56
C VAL A 107 2.12 0.37 1.22
N LYS A 108 2.87 1.46 1.05
CA LYS A 108 4.30 1.38 0.73
C LYS A 108 5.09 0.63 1.79
N GLY A 109 4.73 0.78 3.07
CA GLY A 109 5.36 0.04 4.16
C GLY A 109 5.12 -1.46 4.10
N MET A 110 4.05 -1.91 3.44
CA MET A 110 3.70 -3.32 3.28
C MET A 110 4.20 -3.92 1.96
N LEU A 111 4.73 -3.11 1.06
CA LEU A 111 5.32 -3.56 -0.20
C LEU A 111 6.82 -3.80 -0.04
N PRO A 112 7.45 -4.62 -0.93
CA PRO A 112 8.90 -4.81 -0.87
C PRO A 112 9.66 -3.50 -1.05
N HIS A 113 10.76 -3.35 -0.34
CA HIS A 113 11.61 -2.14 -0.41
C HIS A 113 12.66 -2.27 -1.53
N ASN A 114 12.19 -2.53 -2.75
CA ASN A 114 13.06 -2.71 -3.93
C ASN A 114 12.41 -2.08 -5.16
N THR A 115 12.99 -2.34 -6.33
CA THR A 115 12.50 -1.77 -7.60
C THR A 115 11.06 -2.13 -7.88
N LEU A 116 10.63 -3.37 -7.59
CA LEU A 116 9.24 -3.78 -7.82
C LEU A 116 8.25 -3.11 -6.86
N GLY A 117 8.69 -2.78 -5.64
CA GLY A 117 7.83 -2.14 -4.65
C GLY A 117 7.58 -0.66 -4.88
N ARG A 118 8.33 -0.05 -5.78
CA ARG A 118 8.20 1.39 -6.09
C ARG A 118 7.00 1.72 -6.96
#